data_77788f022574d16e0de178352ddca7c4
#
_entry.id   77788f022574d16e0de178352ddca7c4
#
_cell.length_a   1.000
_cell.length_b   1.000
_cell.length_c   1.000
_cell.angle_alpha   90.00
_cell.angle_beta   90.00
_cell.angle_gamma   90.00
#
_symmetry.space_group_name_H-M   'P 1'
#
loop_
_entity.id
_entity.type
_entity.pdbx_description
1 polymer ?
#
loop_
_entity_poly.entity_id
_entity_poly.type
_entity_poly.pdbx_seq_one_letter_code
_entity_poly.pdbx_strand_id
1 'polypeptide(L)'
;MRIDRRAALTAVALLSAVSLAACGGSPSRSSTGASSDDAASGAVGGEITVFAAASLQKAYEEISTSFQEANPGSSVTFDFQGSQDLVSNLAEGSTADVLATADTRTMDDAAGGGLVGEQREFATNVLSIIVPEGNPAGITGFDESLNAEGVNLVICDDQAGVPCGTATREMEEATGVTLHPASEETKVSSVQEKVESGEADAGIVYATNAASAKGTEEITIPDHGIVNHYPIATTASASNPAGGRAFVDFVLSDKGREILAKYGFGAPSDSSAAPTSAAAPAEEATENG
;
A
#
# COMPACT_ATOMS: atom_id res chain seq x y z
N MET A 1 -46.68 33.21 7.86
CA MET A 1 -47.71 32.94 6.86
C MET A 1 -47.86 31.41 6.80
N ARG A 2 -48.97 30.92 7.40
CA ARG A 2 -49.30 29.48 7.49
C ARG A 2 -50.05 29.12 6.19
N ILE A 3 -49.73 27.94 5.59
CA ILE A 3 -50.69 27.20 4.80
C ILE A 3 -50.47 25.70 5.04
N ASP A 4 -51.42 25.11 5.74
CA ASP A 4 -51.74 23.66 5.82
C ASP A 4 -52.43 23.22 4.51
N ARG A 5 -52.37 21.92 4.21
CA ARG A 5 -53.48 21.00 3.84
C ARG A 5 -52.95 19.78 3.10
N ARG A 6 -52.99 18.60 3.79
CA ARG A 6 -54.03 17.53 3.80
C ARG A 6 -54.08 16.68 2.51
N ALA A 7 -53.63 15.50 2.61
CA ALA A 7 -54.28 14.17 2.64
C ALA A 7 -54.99 13.73 1.35
N ALA A 8 -54.62 12.54 0.86
CA ALA A 8 -55.59 11.57 0.33
C ALA A 8 -54.97 10.14 0.28
N LEU A 9 -55.56 9.26 1.07
CA LEU A 9 -55.50 7.79 0.97
C LEU A 9 -56.27 7.32 -0.26
N THR A 10 -55.82 6.28 -0.98
CA THR A 10 -56.70 5.29 -1.63
C THR A 10 -56.05 3.92 -1.61
N ALA A 11 -56.65 3.04 -0.85
CA ALA A 11 -56.46 1.60 -0.86
C ALA A 11 -57.35 0.97 -1.97
N VAL A 12 -56.79 0.00 -2.71
CA VAL A 12 -57.59 -0.94 -3.49
C VAL A 12 -56.96 -2.34 -3.29
N ALA A 13 -57.76 -3.16 -2.59
CA ALA A 13 -57.56 -4.61 -2.49
C ALA A 13 -58.45 -5.26 -3.56
N LEU A 14 -58.01 -6.33 -4.22
CA LEU A 14 -58.87 -7.36 -4.82
C LEU A 14 -58.09 -8.69 -4.99
N LEU A 15 -58.65 -9.63 -4.41
CA LEU A 15 -58.58 -11.05 -4.31
C LEU A 15 -58.64 -11.85 -5.64
N SER A 16 -58.28 -13.12 -5.51
CA SER A 16 -58.69 -14.35 -6.23
C SER A 16 -57.60 -14.94 -7.13
N ALA A 17 -57.32 -16.24 -7.24
CA ALA A 17 -57.93 -17.46 -6.70
C ALA A 17 -56.94 -18.63 -6.86
N VAL A 18 -57.16 -19.62 -6.06
CA VAL A 18 -56.60 -20.99 -5.93
C VAL A 18 -56.78 -21.83 -7.20
N SER A 19 -55.74 -22.62 -7.56
CA SER A 19 -55.94 -23.91 -8.25
C SER A 19 -54.94 -24.95 -7.78
N LEU A 20 -55.42 -25.93 -7.01
CA LEU A 20 -54.79 -27.21 -6.75
C LEU A 20 -54.96 -28.13 -7.97
N ALA A 21 -53.92 -28.84 -8.34
CA ALA A 21 -54.04 -30.13 -8.99
C ALA A 21 -52.90 -31.04 -8.54
N ALA A 22 -53.29 -32.21 -8.04
CA ALA A 22 -52.49 -33.23 -7.38
C ALA A 22 -52.06 -34.34 -8.34
N CYS A 23 -51.16 -35.17 -7.81
CA CYS A 23 -50.86 -36.59 -8.10
C CYS A 23 -49.78 -36.92 -9.13
N GLY A 24 -48.69 -37.51 -8.61
CA GLY A 24 -48.43 -38.92 -8.89
C GLY A 24 -46.99 -39.28 -9.21
N GLY A 25 -46.35 -40.09 -8.37
CA GLY A 25 -45.35 -41.06 -8.84
C GLY A 25 -43.90 -40.88 -8.41
N SER A 26 -43.47 -41.45 -7.29
CA SER A 26 -42.09 -41.87 -7.05
C SER A 26 -41.72 -43.07 -7.96
N PRO A 27 -40.47 -43.22 -8.40
CA PRO A 27 -39.58 -44.06 -7.62
C PRO A 27 -38.15 -43.55 -7.45
N SER A 28 -37.60 -43.93 -6.33
CA SER A 28 -36.20 -43.82 -5.92
C SER A 28 -35.20 -44.20 -7.00
N ARG A 29 -34.20 -43.34 -7.20
CA ARG A 29 -32.86 -43.78 -7.60
C ARG A 29 -31.84 -42.99 -6.81
N SER A 30 -31.13 -43.72 -5.94
CA SER A 30 -29.90 -43.32 -5.34
C SER A 30 -28.92 -42.93 -6.47
N SER A 31 -28.49 -41.68 -6.50
CA SER A 31 -27.29 -41.32 -7.19
C SER A 31 -26.42 -40.56 -6.17
N THR A 32 -25.33 -41.19 -5.85
CA THR A 32 -24.15 -40.71 -5.18
C THR A 32 -23.85 -39.25 -5.62
N GLY A 33 -24.12 -38.31 -4.73
CA GLY A 33 -23.72 -36.96 -4.92
C GLY A 33 -22.22 -36.87 -4.75
N ALA A 34 -21.49 -36.78 -5.85
CA ALA A 34 -20.16 -36.20 -5.85
C ALA A 34 -20.36 -34.71 -5.48
N SER A 35 -19.97 -34.36 -4.29
CA SER A 35 -19.75 -32.95 -3.94
C SER A 35 -18.63 -32.44 -4.81
N SER A 36 -18.98 -31.86 -5.93
CA SER A 36 -18.07 -30.97 -6.66
C SER A 36 -18.00 -29.71 -5.81
N ASP A 37 -16.97 -29.61 -4.98
CA ASP A 37 -16.43 -28.33 -4.60
C ASP A 37 -15.85 -27.72 -5.89
N ASP A 38 -16.75 -27.27 -6.73
CA ASP A 38 -16.46 -26.30 -7.77
C ASP A 38 -16.29 -24.96 -7.01
N ALA A 39 -15.07 -24.73 -6.52
CA ALA A 39 -14.63 -23.39 -6.20
C ALA A 39 -14.75 -22.63 -7.51
N ALA A 40 -15.91 -22.03 -7.72
CA ALA A 40 -16.11 -21.06 -8.78
C ALA A 40 -15.02 -20.00 -8.58
N SER A 41 -13.96 -20.12 -9.39
CA SER A 41 -13.06 -19.02 -9.70
C SER A 41 -13.94 -17.98 -10.40
N GLY A 42 -14.76 -17.28 -9.60
CA GLY A 42 -15.52 -16.14 -10.05
C GLY A 42 -14.52 -15.12 -10.51
N ALA A 43 -14.55 -14.78 -11.79
CA ALA A 43 -13.72 -13.71 -12.33
C ALA A 43 -13.86 -12.49 -11.41
N VAL A 44 -12.74 -12.07 -10.84
CA VAL A 44 -12.68 -10.84 -10.04
C VAL A 44 -13.02 -9.68 -10.98
N GLY A 45 -14.06 -8.94 -10.69
CA GLY A 45 -14.52 -7.83 -11.53
C GLY A 45 -14.99 -6.65 -10.68
N GLY A 46 -15.28 -5.54 -11.36
CA GLY A 46 -15.75 -4.31 -10.74
C GLY A 46 -14.63 -3.38 -10.31
N GLU A 47 -15.02 -2.25 -9.74
CA GLU A 47 -14.11 -1.22 -9.23
C GLU A 47 -13.55 -1.63 -7.87
N ILE A 48 -12.26 -1.39 -7.68
CA ILE A 48 -11.52 -1.63 -6.43
C ILE A 48 -10.85 -0.31 -6.06
N THR A 49 -11.21 0.24 -4.92
CA THR A 49 -10.61 1.45 -4.38
C THR A 49 -9.50 1.09 -3.39
N VAL A 50 -8.30 1.58 -3.64
CA VAL A 50 -7.13 1.29 -2.82
C VAL A 50 -6.59 2.58 -2.21
N PHE A 51 -6.59 2.65 -0.89
CA PHE A 51 -5.87 3.67 -0.13
C PHE A 51 -4.44 3.18 0.10
N ALA A 52 -3.46 3.89 -0.44
CA ALA A 52 -2.07 3.46 -0.39
C ALA A 52 -1.12 4.60 0.00
N ALA A 53 -0.13 4.30 0.81
CA ALA A 53 0.92 5.25 1.16
C ALA A 53 1.56 5.86 -0.10
N ALA A 54 1.87 7.16 -0.06
CA ALA A 54 2.40 7.91 -1.21
C ALA A 54 3.69 7.29 -1.80
N SER A 55 4.53 6.65 -0.98
CA SER A 55 5.73 5.94 -1.44
C SER A 55 5.45 4.75 -2.35
N LEU A 56 4.22 4.20 -2.33
CA LEU A 56 3.82 3.05 -3.13
C LEU A 56 3.39 3.41 -4.56
N GLN A 57 3.17 4.69 -4.86
CA GLN A 57 2.47 5.14 -6.06
C GLN A 57 3.00 4.47 -7.33
N LYS A 58 4.29 4.57 -7.63
CA LYS A 58 4.85 4.06 -8.90
C LYS A 58 4.76 2.54 -9.02
N ALA A 59 5.04 1.82 -7.93
CA ALA A 59 4.94 0.37 -7.91
C ALA A 59 3.47 -0.09 -8.05
N TYR A 60 2.55 0.59 -7.38
CA TYR A 60 1.13 0.22 -7.39
C TYR A 60 0.44 0.55 -8.73
N GLU A 61 0.86 1.59 -9.44
CA GLU A 61 0.41 1.87 -10.82
C GLU A 61 0.78 0.72 -11.77
N GLU A 62 2.00 0.14 -11.67
CA GLU A 62 2.39 -1.04 -12.45
C GLU A 62 1.69 -2.32 -11.95
N ILE A 63 1.56 -2.49 -10.64
CA ILE A 63 0.79 -3.60 -10.05
C ILE A 63 -0.65 -3.59 -10.56
N SER A 64 -1.32 -2.43 -10.57
CA SER A 64 -2.71 -2.33 -11.03
C SER A 64 -2.86 -2.70 -12.50
N THR A 65 -1.91 -2.29 -13.34
CA THR A 65 -1.90 -2.66 -14.75
C THR A 65 -1.81 -4.19 -14.90
N SER A 66 -0.84 -4.81 -14.24
CA SER A 66 -0.64 -6.27 -14.27
C SER A 66 -1.82 -7.03 -13.66
N PHE A 67 -2.42 -6.50 -12.58
CA PHE A 67 -3.61 -7.07 -11.94
C PHE A 67 -4.81 -7.06 -12.88
N GLN A 68 -5.08 -5.93 -13.54
CA GLN A 68 -6.21 -5.78 -14.48
C GLN A 68 -6.04 -6.66 -15.73
N GLU A 69 -4.82 -6.85 -16.20
CA GLU A 69 -4.52 -7.82 -17.28
C GLU A 69 -4.83 -9.26 -16.86
N ALA A 70 -4.51 -9.62 -15.61
CA ALA A 70 -4.80 -10.94 -15.06
C ALA A 70 -6.29 -11.14 -14.68
N ASN A 71 -7.02 -10.05 -14.43
CA ASN A 71 -8.43 -10.04 -14.00
C ASN A 71 -9.29 -9.16 -14.92
N PRO A 72 -9.61 -9.60 -16.14
CA PRO A 72 -10.41 -8.84 -17.08
C PRO A 72 -11.79 -8.47 -16.49
N GLY A 73 -12.14 -7.18 -16.57
CA GLY A 73 -13.38 -6.63 -15.99
C GLY A 73 -13.22 -6.03 -14.60
N SER A 74 -12.00 -6.04 -14.03
CA SER A 74 -11.65 -5.25 -12.85
C SER A 74 -11.09 -3.89 -13.27
N SER A 75 -11.26 -2.89 -12.38
CA SER A 75 -10.58 -1.59 -12.44
C SER A 75 -10.08 -1.23 -11.05
N VAL A 76 -8.89 -0.63 -10.97
CA VAL A 76 -8.29 -0.21 -9.70
C VAL A 76 -8.14 1.30 -9.70
N THR A 77 -8.65 1.94 -8.66
CA THR A 77 -8.47 3.37 -8.40
C THR A 77 -7.70 3.56 -7.11
N PHE A 78 -6.85 4.58 -7.07
CA PHE A 78 -5.98 4.84 -5.92
C PHE A 78 -6.25 6.20 -5.30
N ASP A 79 -6.10 6.26 -3.98
CA ASP A 79 -5.85 7.48 -3.23
C ASP A 79 -4.46 7.35 -2.59
N PHE A 80 -3.51 8.20 -3.03
CA PHE A 80 -2.14 8.20 -2.54
C PHE A 80 -1.90 9.39 -1.61
N GLN A 81 -1.80 9.11 -0.31
CA GLN A 81 -1.59 10.12 0.72
C GLN A 81 -0.55 9.66 1.76
N GLY A 82 -0.34 10.45 2.82
CA GLY A 82 0.30 9.96 4.05
C GLY A 82 -0.53 8.85 4.66
N SER A 83 0.11 7.83 5.22
CA SER A 83 -0.62 6.68 5.79
C SER A 83 -1.59 7.11 6.89
N GLN A 84 -1.20 8.07 7.73
CA GLN A 84 -2.01 8.63 8.80
C GLN A 84 -3.27 9.36 8.28
N ASP A 85 -3.18 10.05 7.13
CA ASP A 85 -4.32 10.73 6.50
C ASP A 85 -5.32 9.72 5.95
N LEU A 86 -4.83 8.62 5.35
CA LEU A 86 -5.67 7.53 4.84
C LEU A 86 -6.45 6.85 5.96
N VAL A 87 -5.81 6.60 7.10
CA VAL A 87 -6.48 6.02 8.29
C VAL A 87 -7.49 6.99 8.86
N SER A 88 -7.16 8.30 8.95
CA SER A 88 -8.10 9.34 9.38
C SER A 88 -9.31 9.41 8.46
N ASN A 89 -9.10 9.39 7.14
CA ASN A 89 -10.19 9.39 6.16
C ASN A 89 -11.12 8.17 6.32
N LEU A 90 -10.57 6.97 6.57
CA LEU A 90 -11.38 5.78 6.86
C LEU A 90 -12.16 5.93 8.17
N ALA A 91 -11.55 6.48 9.21
CA ALA A 91 -12.21 6.72 10.50
C ALA A 91 -13.33 7.76 10.40
N GLU A 92 -13.21 8.73 9.48
CA GLU A 92 -14.21 9.75 9.18
C GLU A 92 -15.33 9.25 8.26
N GLY A 93 -15.24 7.99 7.78
CA GLY A 93 -16.29 7.33 7.00
C GLY A 93 -16.03 7.28 5.49
N SER A 94 -14.83 7.64 5.03
CA SER A 94 -14.43 7.34 3.64
C SER A 94 -14.39 5.83 3.40
N THR A 95 -14.63 5.41 2.17
CA THR A 95 -14.67 3.98 1.82
C THR A 95 -13.52 3.63 0.89
N ALA A 96 -12.85 2.53 1.19
CA ALA A 96 -11.88 1.87 0.33
C ALA A 96 -12.02 0.36 0.47
N ASP A 97 -11.54 -0.41 -0.47
CA ASP A 97 -11.54 -1.88 -0.41
C ASP A 97 -10.25 -2.41 0.22
N VAL A 98 -9.16 -1.66 0.04
CA VAL A 98 -7.82 -2.02 0.52
C VAL A 98 -7.15 -0.80 1.15
N LEU A 99 -6.42 -1.03 2.25
CA LEU A 99 -5.48 -0.09 2.85
C LEU A 99 -4.07 -0.68 2.81
N ALA A 100 -3.08 0.11 2.35
CA ALA A 100 -1.66 -0.23 2.40
C ALA A 100 -0.87 0.94 3.00
N THR A 101 -0.22 0.72 4.14
CA THR A 101 0.53 1.75 4.88
C THR A 101 2.04 1.59 4.74
N ALA A 102 2.78 2.64 5.06
CA ALA A 102 4.25 2.66 5.01
C ALA A 102 4.89 2.32 6.37
N ASP A 103 4.10 2.00 7.37
CA ASP A 103 4.55 1.48 8.66
C ASP A 103 3.49 0.60 9.32
N THR A 104 3.94 -0.24 10.27
CA THR A 104 3.09 -1.15 11.05
C THR A 104 2.24 -0.37 12.05
N ARG A 105 2.78 0.66 12.69
CA ARG A 105 2.07 1.45 13.71
C ARG A 105 0.77 2.05 13.16
N THR A 106 0.83 2.68 11.99
CA THR A 106 -0.36 3.28 11.36
C THR A 106 -1.40 2.23 10.98
N MET A 107 -0.97 1.03 10.54
CA MET A 107 -1.90 -0.07 10.27
C MET A 107 -2.51 -0.64 11.56
N ASP A 108 -1.72 -0.72 12.64
CA ASP A 108 -2.21 -1.16 13.96
C ASP A 108 -3.24 -0.17 14.53
N ASP A 109 -3.07 1.13 14.32
CA ASP A 109 -4.06 2.15 14.65
C ASP A 109 -5.38 1.91 13.88
N ALA A 110 -5.31 1.60 12.57
CA ALA A 110 -6.48 1.24 11.78
C ALA A 110 -7.14 -0.05 12.27
N ALA A 111 -6.35 -1.07 12.63
CA ALA A 111 -6.86 -2.32 13.18
C ALA A 111 -7.51 -2.13 14.56
N GLY A 112 -6.87 -1.34 15.43
CA GLY A 112 -7.41 -0.95 16.74
C GLY A 112 -8.73 -0.20 16.65
N GLY A 113 -8.91 0.59 15.58
CA GLY A 113 -10.17 1.26 15.24
C GLY A 113 -11.21 0.35 14.57
N GLY A 114 -10.90 -0.91 14.28
CA GLY A 114 -11.78 -1.84 13.57
C GLY A 114 -12.00 -1.49 12.10
N LEU A 115 -11.08 -0.71 11.49
CA LEU A 115 -11.21 -0.21 10.13
C LEU A 115 -10.71 -1.21 9.07
N VAL A 116 -9.88 -2.17 9.46
CA VAL A 116 -9.28 -3.18 8.58
C VAL A 116 -9.42 -4.59 9.14
N GLY A 117 -9.30 -5.58 8.26
CA GLY A 117 -9.22 -6.99 8.60
C GLY A 117 -7.80 -7.45 8.92
N GLU A 118 -7.48 -8.71 8.58
CA GLU A 118 -6.15 -9.29 8.76
C GLU A 118 -5.11 -8.52 7.94
N GLN A 119 -4.07 -8.05 8.62
CA GLN A 119 -2.94 -7.35 8.00
C GLN A 119 -1.83 -8.33 7.61
N ARG A 120 -1.19 -8.08 6.49
CA ARG A 120 -0.07 -8.89 5.97
C ARG A 120 1.05 -7.99 5.49
N GLU A 121 2.27 -8.22 5.95
CA GLU A 121 3.45 -7.51 5.45
C GLU A 121 3.75 -7.95 4.02
N PHE A 122 4.01 -6.99 3.13
CA PHE A 122 4.28 -7.27 1.72
C PHE A 122 5.62 -6.71 1.23
N ALA A 123 6.20 -5.72 1.93
CA ALA A 123 7.45 -5.10 1.55
C ALA A 123 8.13 -4.44 2.74
N THR A 124 9.41 -4.08 2.56
CA THR A 124 10.18 -3.23 3.47
C THR A 124 10.82 -2.06 2.71
N ASN A 125 11.23 -1.01 3.45
CA ASN A 125 11.93 0.13 2.90
C ASN A 125 12.86 0.74 3.95
N VAL A 126 13.83 1.53 3.52
CA VAL A 126 14.76 2.26 4.39
C VAL A 126 14.80 3.73 3.99
N LEU A 127 15.26 4.58 4.90
CA LEU A 127 15.47 6.00 4.60
C LEU A 127 16.70 6.19 3.71
N SER A 128 16.65 7.25 2.91
CA SER A 128 17.72 7.78 2.11
C SER A 128 17.60 9.31 2.05
N ILE A 129 18.61 10.00 1.55
CA ILE A 129 18.57 11.43 1.33
C ILE A 129 18.61 11.69 -0.17
N ILE A 130 17.81 12.64 -0.64
CA ILE A 130 17.91 13.16 -1.99
C ILE A 130 18.35 14.63 -1.96
N VAL A 131 19.17 14.99 -2.92
CA VAL A 131 19.67 16.35 -3.14
C VAL A 131 19.53 16.70 -4.62
N PRO A 132 19.49 17.97 -5.02
CA PRO A 132 19.58 18.35 -6.43
C PRO A 132 20.86 17.81 -7.08
N GLU A 133 20.80 17.53 -8.38
CA GLU A 133 21.94 17.00 -9.16
C GLU A 133 23.21 17.84 -8.94
N GLY A 134 24.34 17.17 -8.69
CA GLY A 134 25.63 17.80 -8.35
C GLY A 134 25.77 18.20 -6.89
N ASN A 135 24.79 17.94 -6.05
CA ASN A 135 24.82 18.18 -4.59
C ASN A 135 25.39 19.57 -4.22
N PRO A 136 24.76 20.66 -4.67
CA PRO A 136 25.30 22.00 -4.49
C PRO A 136 25.45 22.42 -3.03
N ALA A 137 24.64 21.86 -2.13
CA ALA A 137 24.69 22.12 -0.68
C ALA A 137 25.81 21.33 0.03
N GLY A 138 26.44 20.34 -0.64
CA GLY A 138 27.53 19.55 -0.07
C GLY A 138 27.10 18.62 1.06
N ILE A 139 25.89 18.07 0.98
CA ILE A 139 25.37 17.10 1.96
C ILE A 139 26.21 15.82 1.90
N THR A 140 26.62 15.31 3.05
CA THR A 140 27.52 14.15 3.15
C THR A 140 26.85 12.90 3.71
N GLY A 141 25.71 13.04 4.38
CA GLY A 141 24.99 11.94 5.01
C GLY A 141 23.95 12.43 6.00
N PHE A 142 23.51 11.55 6.87
CA PHE A 142 22.65 11.91 8.00
C PHE A 142 23.53 12.47 9.13
N ASP A 143 24.01 13.69 8.97
CA ASP A 143 24.97 14.35 9.82
C ASP A 143 24.74 15.90 9.84
N GLU A 144 25.64 16.63 10.48
CA GLU A 144 25.54 18.08 10.62
C GLU A 144 25.55 18.85 9.27
N SER A 145 25.89 18.22 8.14
CA SER A 145 25.78 18.87 6.84
C SER A 145 24.33 19.22 6.47
N LEU A 146 23.35 18.49 7.00
CA LEU A 146 21.93 18.78 6.83
C LEU A 146 21.47 20.04 7.57
N ASN A 147 22.24 20.47 8.59
CA ASN A 147 21.98 21.66 9.41
C ASN A 147 22.86 22.85 9.00
N ALA A 148 23.64 22.75 7.92
CA ALA A 148 24.55 23.81 7.52
C ALA A 148 23.80 25.11 7.19
N GLU A 149 24.42 26.27 7.47
CA GLU A 149 23.81 27.57 7.21
C GLU A 149 23.42 27.71 5.72
N GLY A 150 22.16 28.07 5.49
CA GLY A 150 21.60 28.24 4.15
C GLY A 150 21.07 26.95 3.49
N VAL A 151 21.14 25.79 4.15
CA VAL A 151 20.52 24.55 3.66
C VAL A 151 19.01 24.54 4.00
N ASN A 152 18.20 24.40 2.96
CA ASN A 152 16.76 24.17 3.12
C ASN A 152 16.49 22.66 3.15
N LEU A 153 16.55 22.07 4.34
CA LEU A 153 16.19 20.67 4.57
C LEU A 153 14.67 20.52 4.65
N VAL A 154 14.12 19.54 3.95
CA VAL A 154 12.71 19.14 4.04
C VAL A 154 12.60 17.69 4.49
N ILE A 155 11.73 17.43 5.45
CA ILE A 155 11.46 16.08 5.99
C ILE A 155 9.96 15.81 6.03
N CYS A 156 9.58 14.60 6.41
CA CYS A 156 8.20 14.28 6.74
C CYS A 156 7.87 14.71 8.18
N ASP A 157 6.61 15.10 8.43
CA ASP A 157 6.11 15.53 9.74
C ASP A 157 5.91 14.34 10.70
N ASP A 158 6.78 14.21 11.69
CA ASP A 158 6.62 13.19 12.75
C ASP A 158 5.46 13.53 13.70
N GLN A 159 5.20 14.81 13.96
CA GLN A 159 4.13 15.22 14.86
C GLN A 159 2.74 14.90 14.31
N ALA A 160 2.61 14.93 12.98
CA ALA A 160 1.43 14.43 12.27
C ALA A 160 1.40 12.90 12.15
N GLY A 161 2.43 12.20 12.60
CA GLY A 161 2.52 10.74 12.54
C GLY A 161 2.80 10.18 11.14
N VAL A 162 3.45 10.96 10.27
CA VAL A 162 3.85 10.50 8.93
C VAL A 162 4.93 9.42 9.06
N PRO A 163 4.80 8.24 8.44
CA PRO A 163 5.74 7.12 8.63
C PRO A 163 7.21 7.47 8.39
N CYS A 164 7.52 8.24 7.33
CA CYS A 164 8.89 8.69 7.09
C CYS A 164 9.37 9.73 8.11
N GLY A 165 8.48 10.51 8.73
CA GLY A 165 8.81 11.43 9.83
C GLY A 165 9.19 10.65 11.08
N THR A 166 8.40 9.65 11.45
CA THR A 166 8.69 8.76 12.58
C THR A 166 10.04 8.04 12.38
N ALA A 167 10.30 7.49 11.19
CA ALA A 167 11.58 6.87 10.88
C ALA A 167 12.75 7.87 10.92
N THR A 168 12.54 9.13 10.49
CA THR A 168 13.55 10.19 10.58
C THR A 168 13.87 10.51 12.03
N ARG A 169 12.88 10.63 12.90
CA ARG A 169 13.07 10.85 14.35
C ARG A 169 13.84 9.68 15.00
N GLU A 170 13.50 8.44 14.64
CA GLU A 170 14.24 7.27 15.11
C GLU A 170 15.72 7.30 14.64
N MET A 171 15.97 7.80 13.43
CA MET A 171 17.32 8.01 12.92
C MET A 171 18.07 9.10 13.70
N GLU A 172 17.42 10.21 14.07
CA GLU A 172 17.99 11.23 14.95
C GLU A 172 18.39 10.62 16.31
N GLU A 173 17.51 9.81 16.91
CA GLU A 173 17.78 9.13 18.18
C GLU A 173 18.96 8.14 18.06
N ALA A 174 19.04 7.38 16.97
CA ALA A 174 20.10 6.39 16.75
C ALA A 174 21.46 7.01 16.46
N THR A 175 21.48 8.16 15.78
CA THR A 175 22.74 8.85 15.38
C THR A 175 23.17 9.93 16.35
N GLY A 176 22.23 10.47 17.16
CA GLY A 176 22.47 11.63 18.01
C GLY A 176 22.47 12.97 17.24
N VAL A 177 22.17 12.97 15.95
CA VAL A 177 22.00 14.18 15.13
C VAL A 177 20.63 14.76 15.37
N THR A 178 20.53 16.06 15.62
CA THR A 178 19.24 16.75 15.70
C THR A 178 19.06 17.60 14.45
N LEU A 179 17.99 17.38 13.73
CA LEU A 179 17.70 18.08 12.48
C LEU A 179 16.93 19.39 12.73
N HIS A 180 17.17 20.37 11.86
CA HIS A 180 16.48 21.65 11.86
C HIS A 180 15.82 21.91 10.49
N PRO A 181 14.73 21.20 10.16
CA PRO A 181 14.12 21.30 8.84
C PRO A 181 13.51 22.69 8.59
N ALA A 182 13.62 23.16 7.35
CA ALA A 182 12.94 24.36 6.88
C ALA A 182 11.43 24.15 6.71
N SER A 183 11.02 22.91 6.39
CA SER A 183 9.60 22.51 6.36
C SER A 183 9.43 21.01 6.61
N GLU A 184 8.23 20.67 7.07
CA GLU A 184 7.77 19.30 7.32
C GLU A 184 6.54 19.02 6.49
N GLU A 185 6.47 17.83 5.86
CA GLU A 185 5.45 17.47 4.88
C GLU A 185 4.60 16.31 5.36
N THR A 186 3.33 16.33 5.01
CA THR A 186 2.37 15.27 5.39
C THR A 186 2.47 14.00 4.56
N LYS A 187 3.33 13.98 3.53
CA LYS A 187 3.62 12.80 2.70
C LYS A 187 5.00 12.89 2.07
N VAL A 188 5.65 11.75 1.90
CA VAL A 188 7.01 11.67 1.36
C VAL A 188 7.15 12.16 -0.08
N SER A 189 6.10 12.03 -0.89
CA SER A 189 6.11 12.56 -2.26
C SER A 189 6.24 14.08 -2.31
N SER A 190 5.71 14.80 -1.32
CA SER A 190 5.89 16.26 -1.24
C SER A 190 7.31 16.65 -0.86
N VAL A 191 7.99 15.87 -0.02
CA VAL A 191 9.44 16.04 0.23
C VAL A 191 10.21 15.88 -1.07
N GLN A 192 9.96 14.78 -1.81
CA GLN A 192 10.59 14.50 -3.11
C GLN A 192 10.34 15.66 -4.12
N GLU A 193 9.09 16.09 -4.27
CA GLU A 193 8.70 17.16 -5.20
C GLU A 193 9.41 18.49 -4.91
N LYS A 194 9.62 18.85 -3.63
CA LYS A 194 10.33 20.08 -3.25
C LYS A 194 11.82 20.04 -3.63
N VAL A 195 12.47 18.88 -3.53
CA VAL A 195 13.85 18.74 -3.99
C VAL A 195 13.92 18.73 -5.51
N GLU A 196 13.02 18.00 -6.20
CA GLU A 196 12.94 17.96 -7.67
C GLU A 196 12.68 19.35 -8.29
N SER A 197 11.88 20.20 -7.61
CA SER A 197 11.59 21.57 -8.05
C SER A 197 12.66 22.60 -7.71
N GLY A 198 13.64 22.22 -6.87
CA GLY A 198 14.67 23.12 -6.37
C GLY A 198 14.20 24.06 -5.26
N GLU A 199 13.06 23.79 -4.63
CA GLU A 199 12.59 24.50 -3.43
C GLU A 199 13.37 24.07 -2.18
N ALA A 200 13.94 22.86 -2.19
CA ALA A 200 14.75 22.30 -1.10
C ALA A 200 16.13 21.88 -1.61
N ASP A 201 17.14 22.04 -0.74
CA ASP A 201 18.52 21.64 -0.99
C ASP A 201 18.78 20.19 -0.58
N ALA A 202 17.96 19.65 0.31
CA ALA A 202 18.00 18.25 0.73
C ALA A 202 16.62 17.80 1.20
N GLY A 203 16.32 16.50 1.01
CA GLY A 203 15.11 15.87 1.50
C GLY A 203 15.39 14.47 2.06
N ILE A 204 14.81 14.15 3.21
CA ILE A 204 14.84 12.77 3.74
C ILE A 204 13.61 12.06 3.21
N VAL A 205 13.86 10.99 2.47
CA VAL A 205 12.83 10.19 1.78
C VAL A 205 13.12 8.70 1.97
N TYR A 206 12.29 7.83 1.41
CA TYR A 206 12.65 6.42 1.30
C TYR A 206 13.58 6.17 0.09
N ALA A 207 14.39 5.11 0.15
CA ALA A 207 15.25 4.69 -0.95
C ALA A 207 14.48 4.49 -2.27
N THR A 208 13.24 3.98 -2.20
CA THR A 208 12.35 3.84 -3.37
C THR A 208 11.94 5.18 -3.98
N ASN A 209 11.77 6.22 -3.16
CA ASN A 209 11.54 7.59 -3.64
C ASN A 209 12.79 8.15 -4.30
N ALA A 210 13.96 7.99 -3.65
CA ALA A 210 15.24 8.40 -4.19
C ALA A 210 15.52 7.77 -5.57
N ALA A 211 15.37 6.46 -5.70
CA ALA A 211 15.54 5.73 -6.97
C ALA A 211 14.61 6.22 -8.09
N SER A 212 13.51 6.87 -7.76
CA SER A 212 12.51 7.33 -8.72
C SER A 212 12.49 8.84 -8.93
N ALA A 213 13.24 9.60 -8.14
CA ALA A 213 13.32 11.05 -8.22
C ALA A 213 14.05 11.50 -9.49
N LYS A 214 13.71 12.68 -10.00
CA LYS A 214 14.26 13.24 -11.24
C LYS A 214 15.07 14.49 -10.97
N GLY A 215 16.24 14.61 -11.63
CA GLY A 215 17.12 15.76 -11.45
C GLY A 215 17.69 15.84 -10.03
N THR A 216 17.83 14.70 -9.39
CA THR A 216 18.34 14.55 -8.02
C THR A 216 19.42 13.48 -7.96
N GLU A 217 20.25 13.55 -6.92
CA GLU A 217 21.19 12.50 -6.54
C GLU A 217 20.76 11.90 -5.20
N GLU A 218 20.95 10.58 -5.07
CA GLU A 218 20.73 9.87 -3.82
C GLU A 218 22.00 9.83 -2.98
N ILE A 219 21.86 10.14 -1.70
CA ILE A 219 22.90 9.90 -0.70
C ILE A 219 22.38 8.76 0.20
N THR A 220 22.89 7.57 -0.05
CA THR A 220 22.58 6.38 0.75
C THR A 220 23.14 6.55 2.16
N ILE A 221 22.32 6.26 3.17
CA ILE A 221 22.70 6.32 4.59
C ILE A 221 22.62 4.95 5.23
N PRO A 222 23.41 4.65 6.29
CA PRO A 222 23.22 3.44 7.08
C PRO A 222 21.82 3.43 7.72
N ASP A 223 21.13 2.30 7.70
CA ASP A 223 19.75 2.17 8.22
C ASP A 223 19.66 2.11 9.74
N HIS A 224 20.76 1.83 10.44
CA HIS A 224 20.82 1.67 11.89
C HIS A 224 19.76 0.70 12.48
N GLY A 225 19.24 -0.21 11.65
CA GLY A 225 18.14 -1.12 12.00
C GLY A 225 16.76 -0.48 11.91
N ILE A 226 16.65 0.75 11.36
CA ILE A 226 15.39 1.45 11.16
C ILE A 226 14.86 1.06 9.77
N VAL A 227 13.98 0.07 9.77
CA VAL A 227 13.36 -0.48 8.56
C VAL A 227 11.85 -0.26 8.63
N ASN A 228 11.31 0.38 7.62
CA ASN A 228 9.87 0.50 7.49
C ASN A 228 9.27 -0.78 6.92
N HIS A 229 8.29 -1.34 7.63
CA HIS A 229 7.53 -2.51 7.26
C HIS A 229 6.19 -2.07 6.67
N TYR A 230 5.86 -2.56 5.49
CA TYR A 230 4.67 -2.17 4.72
C TYR A 230 3.59 -3.23 4.82
N PRO A 231 2.59 -3.06 5.68
CA PRO A 231 1.44 -3.95 5.74
C PRO A 231 0.34 -3.53 4.77
N ILE A 232 -0.45 -4.51 4.35
CA ILE A 232 -1.64 -4.38 3.53
C ILE A 232 -2.80 -5.16 4.15
N ALA A 233 -4.02 -4.62 4.07
CA ALA A 233 -5.23 -5.28 4.55
C ALA A 233 -6.45 -4.89 3.71
N THR A 234 -7.48 -5.73 3.70
CA THR A 234 -8.81 -5.31 3.26
C THR A 234 -9.48 -4.46 4.33
N THR A 235 -10.28 -3.47 3.94
CA THR A 235 -10.98 -2.61 4.89
C THR A 235 -12.32 -3.21 5.33
N ALA A 236 -12.80 -2.78 6.49
CA ALA A 236 -14.12 -3.15 6.99
C ALA A 236 -15.26 -2.48 6.19
N SER A 237 -14.96 -1.34 5.51
CA SER A 237 -15.91 -0.58 4.70
C SER A 237 -15.87 -0.94 3.21
N ALA A 238 -15.20 -2.05 2.84
CA ALA A 238 -15.02 -2.47 1.45
C ALA A 238 -16.35 -2.59 0.70
N SER A 239 -16.47 -1.89 -0.43
CA SER A 239 -17.61 -1.99 -1.34
C SER A 239 -17.50 -3.21 -2.26
N ASN A 240 -16.28 -3.64 -2.55
CA ASN A 240 -15.94 -4.84 -3.32
C ASN A 240 -14.96 -5.74 -2.53
N PRO A 241 -15.42 -6.43 -1.46
CA PRO A 241 -14.53 -7.23 -0.61
C PRO A 241 -13.82 -8.37 -1.35
N ALA A 242 -14.44 -8.92 -2.40
CA ALA A 242 -13.83 -9.97 -3.21
C ALA A 242 -12.70 -9.41 -4.08
N GLY A 243 -12.92 -8.26 -4.71
CA GLY A 243 -11.91 -7.54 -5.48
C GLY A 243 -10.75 -7.10 -4.59
N GLY A 244 -11.05 -6.53 -3.42
CA GLY A 244 -10.04 -6.12 -2.44
C GLY A 244 -9.13 -7.28 -2.02
N ARG A 245 -9.70 -8.44 -1.67
CA ARG A 245 -8.91 -9.65 -1.35
C ARG A 245 -8.03 -10.09 -2.52
N ALA A 246 -8.59 -10.13 -3.73
CA ALA A 246 -7.83 -10.54 -4.90
C ALA A 246 -6.68 -9.58 -5.19
N PHE A 247 -6.86 -8.27 -4.99
CA PHE A 247 -5.78 -7.28 -5.13
C PHE A 247 -4.70 -7.50 -4.06
N VAL A 248 -5.08 -7.71 -2.80
CA VAL A 248 -4.13 -8.05 -1.71
C VAL A 248 -3.33 -9.31 -2.07
N ASP A 249 -3.99 -10.37 -2.51
CA ASP A 249 -3.33 -11.62 -2.89
C ASP A 249 -2.39 -11.43 -4.10
N PHE A 250 -2.75 -10.57 -5.03
CA PHE A 250 -1.87 -10.24 -6.17
C PHE A 250 -0.63 -9.46 -5.73
N VAL A 251 -0.75 -8.48 -4.83
CA VAL A 251 0.40 -7.75 -4.27
C VAL A 251 1.38 -8.71 -3.58
N LEU A 252 0.86 -9.70 -2.88
CA LEU A 252 1.62 -10.73 -2.15
C LEU A 252 2.15 -11.84 -3.04
N SER A 253 1.72 -11.94 -4.30
CA SER A 253 2.17 -12.95 -5.26
C SER A 253 3.61 -12.73 -5.70
N ASP A 254 4.21 -13.74 -6.37
CA ASP A 254 5.54 -13.60 -6.95
C ASP A 254 5.61 -12.44 -7.94
N LYS A 255 4.53 -12.22 -8.72
CA LYS A 255 4.46 -11.09 -9.67
C LYS A 255 4.40 -9.74 -8.96
N GLY A 256 3.62 -9.61 -7.90
CA GLY A 256 3.58 -8.40 -7.09
C GLY A 256 4.94 -8.10 -6.46
N ARG A 257 5.61 -9.10 -5.90
CA ARG A 257 6.95 -8.99 -5.33
C ARG A 257 8.01 -8.61 -6.37
N GLU A 258 7.95 -9.19 -7.57
CA GLU A 258 8.84 -8.82 -8.69
C GLU A 258 8.72 -7.33 -9.01
N ILE A 259 7.49 -6.82 -9.11
CA ILE A 259 7.25 -5.41 -9.39
C ILE A 259 7.77 -4.54 -8.23
N LEU A 260 7.45 -4.88 -6.98
CA LEU A 260 7.93 -4.15 -5.81
C LEU A 260 9.47 -4.08 -5.77
N ALA A 261 10.15 -5.21 -6.00
CA ALA A 261 11.60 -5.27 -6.05
C ALA A 261 12.20 -4.41 -7.19
N LYS A 262 11.54 -4.35 -8.35
CA LYS A 262 11.93 -3.46 -9.46
C LYS A 262 11.94 -1.98 -9.04
N TYR A 263 11.06 -1.58 -8.13
CA TYR A 263 11.01 -0.22 -7.58
C TYR A 263 11.83 -0.03 -6.30
N GLY A 264 12.67 -1.01 -5.94
CA GLY A 264 13.61 -0.90 -4.84
C GLY A 264 13.06 -1.28 -3.46
N PHE A 265 11.85 -1.81 -3.38
CA PHE A 265 11.33 -2.32 -2.12
C PHE A 265 12.03 -3.61 -1.71
N GLY A 266 12.35 -3.74 -0.42
CA GLY A 266 12.85 -4.97 0.19
C GLY A 266 11.75 -6.02 0.35
N ALA A 267 12.15 -7.28 0.49
CA ALA A 267 11.23 -8.37 0.79
C ALA A 267 10.65 -8.25 2.21
N PRO A 268 9.43 -8.77 2.48
CA PRO A 268 8.88 -8.81 3.82
C PRO A 268 9.76 -9.65 4.75
N SER A 269 9.82 -9.28 6.04
CA SER A 269 10.70 -9.89 7.05
C SER A 269 10.41 -11.37 7.29
N ASP A 270 9.15 -11.78 7.20
CA ASP A 270 8.70 -13.16 7.40
C ASP A 270 8.82 -14.04 6.15
N SER A 271 9.44 -13.51 5.08
CA SER A 271 9.73 -14.29 3.88
C SER A 271 10.82 -15.31 4.17
N SER A 272 10.45 -16.44 4.78
CA SER A 272 11.24 -17.68 4.79
C SER A 272 11.35 -18.26 3.37
N ALA A 273 11.80 -17.45 2.41
CA ALA A 273 12.33 -17.93 1.15
C ALA A 273 13.78 -18.34 1.43
N ALA A 274 14.01 -19.65 1.52
CA ALA A 274 15.35 -20.20 1.52
C ALA A 274 16.15 -19.55 0.38
N PRO A 275 17.39 -19.10 0.61
CA PRO A 275 18.22 -18.59 -0.47
C PRO A 275 18.35 -19.70 -1.49
N THR A 276 17.88 -19.48 -2.70
CA THR A 276 18.22 -20.32 -3.86
C THR A 276 19.73 -20.19 -4.02
N SER A 277 20.46 -21.16 -3.51
CA SER A 277 21.90 -21.31 -3.71
C SER A 277 22.13 -21.26 -5.22
N ALA A 278 22.66 -20.14 -5.69
CA ALA A 278 23.27 -20.08 -7.02
C ALA A 278 24.39 -21.11 -7.02
N ALA A 279 24.16 -22.21 -7.70
CA ALA A 279 25.18 -23.23 -7.95
C ALA A 279 26.36 -22.53 -8.63
N ALA A 280 27.49 -22.47 -7.94
CA ALA A 280 28.75 -22.12 -8.53
C ALA A 280 29.06 -23.10 -9.68
N PRO A 281 29.58 -22.65 -10.83
CA PRO A 281 30.00 -23.56 -11.87
C PRO A 281 31.17 -24.39 -11.35
N ALA A 282 31.04 -25.72 -11.50
CA ALA A 282 32.10 -26.67 -11.22
C ALA A 282 33.33 -26.31 -12.04
N GLU A 283 34.43 -25.99 -11.40
CA GLU A 283 35.76 -25.89 -11.98
C GLU A 283 36.17 -27.29 -12.41
N GLU A 284 36.26 -27.51 -13.71
CA GLU A 284 36.78 -28.71 -14.34
C GLU A 284 38.30 -28.78 -14.08
N ALA A 285 38.70 -29.63 -13.12
CA ALA A 285 40.09 -29.94 -12.89
C ALA A 285 40.60 -30.77 -14.08
N THR A 286 41.34 -30.14 -14.98
CA THR A 286 42.17 -30.85 -15.98
C THR A 286 43.37 -31.39 -15.30
N GLU A 287 43.36 -32.69 -15.03
CA GLU A 287 44.49 -33.51 -14.73
C GLU A 287 45.31 -33.71 -16.02
N ASN A 288 46.54 -33.17 -16.03
CA ASN A 288 47.54 -33.48 -17.03
C ASN A 288 48.73 -34.16 -16.38
N GLY A 289 49.01 -35.38 -16.84
CA GLY A 289 49.94 -36.40 -16.61
C GLY A 289 51.45 -36.07 -16.41
#